data_8e3475447ccd86c52e607bf7f329ff9f
#
_entry.id   8e3475447ccd86c52e607bf7f329ff9f
#
_cell.length_a   1.000
_cell.length_b   1.000
_cell.length_c   1.000
_cell.angle_alpha   90.00
_cell.angle_beta   90.00
_cell.angle_gamma   90.00
#
_symmetry.space_group_name_H-M   'P 1'
#
loop_
_entity.id
_entity.type
_entity.pdbx_description
1 polymer ?
#
loop_
_entity_poly.entity_id
_entity_poly.type
_entity_poly.pdbx_seq_one_letter_code
_entity_poly.pdbx_strand_id
1 'polypeptide(L)'
;MQPRKLSLSDLKGAIPENGLFGGGGWRWSPEPLKLSKSEARQISALGFPLAKFQQACDNLYRRSASGKLPLWLAELLDEGKPDWLVKIQRGAGAAEQFPRVIRPDLMLTERGFSMTELDSVPGGIGITAWLSKLYSDAGFEILGGADGMLEGFRSLMPNGGSVLVSEESGDYRPEMEWLTGQLGIDWDVRSAEEYEPDGRELYRFFELFDWESIPSARKLAEGAAEGNISITPPFKPHLEDKLWLALLWSPALKKIWEQSMRGNHLQRVRDLVPFGWVLDPEPLPPHAALPRMDAHSWDEVANFSQKERQLVLKVSGFHELAWGSRGVYIGHDLSGAEWKERLENALEQSGEQPWILQEFREGRKFEHPVFREDGTIETMQARARLCPYFFTNSAGETTFGGCLATLVPADKKKIHGMSDGVLVPCVVG
;
A
#
# COMPACT_ATOMS: atom_id res chain seq x y z
N MET A 1 2.08 -1.08 35.18
CA MET A 1 0.75 -1.69 35.50
C MET A 1 0.55 -2.82 34.48
N GLN A 2 -0.02 -3.96 34.83
CA GLN A 2 -0.32 -4.97 33.80
C GLN A 2 -1.49 -4.47 32.92
N PRO A 3 -1.42 -4.61 31.58
CA PRO A 3 -2.50 -4.17 30.71
C PRO A 3 -3.80 -4.92 31.03
N ARG A 4 -4.92 -4.19 31.00
CA ARG A 4 -6.26 -4.75 31.16
C ARG A 4 -6.73 -5.35 29.83
N LYS A 5 -7.17 -6.60 29.84
CA LYS A 5 -7.87 -7.15 28.66
C LYS A 5 -9.17 -6.36 28.44
N LEU A 6 -9.37 -5.89 27.22
CA LEU A 6 -10.61 -5.23 26.82
C LEU A 6 -11.74 -6.27 26.70
N SER A 7 -12.94 -5.94 27.14
CA SER A 7 -14.13 -6.73 26.87
C SER A 7 -14.73 -6.36 25.51
N LEU A 8 -15.58 -7.24 24.96
CA LEU A 8 -16.30 -6.94 23.72
C LEU A 8 -17.20 -5.69 23.84
N SER A 9 -17.79 -5.48 25.03
CA SER A 9 -18.60 -4.29 25.33
C SER A 9 -17.76 -3.02 25.36
N ASP A 10 -16.53 -3.06 25.95
CA ASP A 10 -15.61 -1.91 25.93
C ASP A 10 -15.27 -1.51 24.49
N LEU A 11 -14.95 -2.49 23.64
CA LEU A 11 -14.59 -2.26 22.24
C LEU A 11 -15.74 -1.70 21.41
N LYS A 12 -16.92 -2.32 21.49
CA LYS A 12 -18.12 -1.86 20.77
C LYS A 12 -18.62 -0.50 21.27
N GLY A 13 -18.56 -0.27 22.58
CA GLY A 13 -18.98 0.99 23.19
C GLY A 13 -18.04 2.17 22.89
N ALA A 14 -16.82 1.90 22.47
CA ALA A 14 -15.84 2.94 22.09
C ALA A 14 -15.94 3.39 20.62
N ILE A 15 -16.73 2.69 19.79
CA ILE A 15 -16.90 3.07 18.38
C ILE A 15 -17.57 4.45 18.31
N PRO A 16 -17.03 5.41 17.52
CA PRO A 16 -17.68 6.71 17.29
C PRO A 16 -19.09 6.56 16.72
N GLU A 17 -19.98 7.53 17.00
CA GLU A 17 -21.38 7.50 16.52
C GLU A 17 -21.50 7.31 15.00
N ASN A 18 -20.62 7.95 14.23
CA ASN A 18 -20.59 7.84 12.76
C ASN A 18 -19.85 6.58 12.27
N GLY A 19 -19.40 5.70 13.18
CA GLY A 19 -18.52 4.58 12.82
C GLY A 19 -17.11 5.03 12.45
N LEU A 20 -16.36 4.11 11.87
CA LEU A 20 -14.99 4.34 11.34
C LEU A 20 -14.84 3.82 9.92
N PHE A 21 -15.81 3.08 9.40
CA PHE A 21 -15.81 2.55 8.05
C PHE A 21 -17.24 2.29 7.57
N GLY A 22 -17.59 2.73 6.37
CA GLY A 22 -18.94 2.67 5.83
C GLY A 22 -19.38 1.27 5.37
N GLY A 23 -18.44 0.42 4.97
CA GLY A 23 -18.71 -0.87 4.30
C GLY A 23 -18.86 -2.08 5.22
N GLY A 24 -18.93 -1.95 6.54
CA GLY A 24 -19.15 -3.07 7.45
C GLY A 24 -18.26 -3.11 8.68
N GLY A 25 -18.34 -4.22 9.42
CA GLY A 25 -17.63 -4.43 10.67
C GLY A 25 -16.54 -5.49 10.56
N TRP A 26 -15.52 -5.33 11.37
CA TRP A 26 -14.47 -6.33 11.59
C TRP A 26 -14.72 -7.10 12.90
N ARG A 27 -14.03 -8.23 13.04
CA ARG A 27 -14.01 -9.00 14.29
C ARG A 27 -13.10 -8.34 15.32
N TRP A 28 -13.33 -8.64 16.59
CA TRP A 28 -12.69 -7.99 17.72
C TRP A 28 -11.72 -8.92 18.44
N SER A 29 -10.67 -8.35 19.02
CA SER A 29 -9.73 -9.06 19.88
C SER A 29 -9.60 -8.38 21.25
N PRO A 30 -9.40 -9.14 22.35
CA PRO A 30 -9.15 -8.54 23.68
C PRO A 30 -7.75 -7.95 23.84
N GLU A 31 -6.83 -8.21 22.91
CA GLU A 31 -5.43 -7.77 22.99
C GLU A 31 -4.84 -7.47 21.60
N PRO A 32 -3.80 -6.61 21.53
CA PRO A 32 -3.10 -6.30 20.27
C PRO A 32 -2.23 -7.48 19.79
N LEU A 33 -1.77 -7.38 18.53
CA LEU A 33 -0.81 -8.36 17.99
C LEU A 33 0.57 -8.16 18.61
N LYS A 34 1.14 -9.24 19.16
CA LYS A 34 2.50 -9.24 19.73
C LYS A 34 3.53 -9.54 18.64
N LEU A 35 4.46 -8.61 18.47
CA LEU A 35 5.63 -8.77 17.61
C LEU A 35 6.87 -8.98 18.46
N SER A 36 7.81 -9.80 18.00
CA SER A 36 9.12 -9.88 18.65
C SER A 36 9.85 -8.52 18.57
N LYS A 37 10.79 -8.29 19.47
CA LYS A 37 11.65 -7.08 19.46
C LYS A 37 12.37 -6.89 18.11
N SER A 38 12.77 -7.97 17.45
CA SER A 38 13.40 -7.92 16.14
C SER A 38 12.43 -7.46 15.05
N GLU A 39 11.22 -8.03 15.01
CA GLU A 39 10.18 -7.67 14.04
C GLU A 39 9.75 -6.20 14.21
N ALA A 40 9.50 -5.77 15.45
CA ALA A 40 9.15 -4.38 15.74
C ALA A 40 10.24 -3.39 15.28
N ARG A 41 11.52 -3.70 15.56
CA ARG A 41 12.65 -2.87 15.09
C ARG A 41 12.77 -2.85 13.57
N GLN A 42 12.58 -4.00 12.90
CA GLN A 42 12.60 -4.05 11.44
C GLN A 42 11.52 -3.16 10.84
N ILE A 43 10.26 -3.29 11.30
CA ILE A 43 9.14 -2.46 10.83
C ILE A 43 9.43 -0.98 11.05
N SER A 44 9.74 -0.57 12.28
CA SER A 44 9.95 0.86 12.60
C SER A 44 11.09 1.51 11.82
N ALA A 45 12.05 0.71 11.32
CA ALA A 45 13.20 1.18 10.54
C ALA A 45 12.98 1.21 9.02
N LEU A 46 11.77 0.91 8.51
CA LEU A 46 11.49 0.85 7.07
C LEU A 46 11.24 2.21 6.43
N GLY A 47 10.84 3.23 7.19
CA GLY A 47 10.40 4.50 6.63
C GLY A 47 11.42 5.14 5.70
N PHE A 48 12.65 5.34 6.17
CA PHE A 48 13.70 5.94 5.36
C PHE A 48 14.07 5.11 4.10
N PRO A 49 14.31 3.77 4.17
CA PRO A 49 14.52 2.95 2.97
C PRO A 49 13.38 3.03 1.95
N LEU A 50 12.12 3.04 2.39
CA LEU A 50 10.97 3.12 1.50
C LEU A 50 10.81 4.51 0.87
N ALA A 51 11.03 5.59 1.62
CA ALA A 51 11.07 6.94 1.07
C ALA A 51 12.19 7.07 0.02
N LYS A 52 13.38 6.51 0.28
CA LYS A 52 14.47 6.45 -0.70
C LYS A 52 14.13 5.60 -1.93
N PHE A 53 13.37 4.53 -1.75
CA PHE A 53 12.89 3.72 -2.87
C PHE A 53 11.94 4.51 -3.77
N GLN A 54 10.95 5.22 -3.22
CA GLN A 54 10.06 6.08 -4.00
C GLN A 54 10.82 7.21 -4.73
N GLN A 55 11.79 7.84 -4.07
CA GLN A 55 12.65 8.84 -4.71
C GLN A 55 13.48 8.24 -5.86
N ALA A 56 13.98 7.02 -5.69
CA ALA A 56 14.71 6.32 -6.75
C ALA A 56 13.80 5.95 -7.92
N CYS A 57 12.58 5.46 -7.66
CA CYS A 57 11.55 5.18 -8.67
C CYS A 57 11.26 6.43 -9.52
N ASP A 58 10.97 7.57 -8.88
CA ASP A 58 10.73 8.83 -9.58
C ASP A 58 11.94 9.27 -10.41
N ASN A 59 13.14 9.18 -9.85
CA ASN A 59 14.37 9.54 -10.57
C ASN A 59 14.61 8.66 -11.80
N LEU A 60 14.39 7.33 -11.69
CA LEU A 60 14.50 6.41 -12.81
C LEU A 60 13.48 6.75 -13.90
N TYR A 61 12.23 6.95 -13.52
CA TYR A 61 11.17 7.34 -14.44
C TYR A 61 11.51 8.63 -15.19
N ARG A 62 11.83 9.70 -14.46
CA ARG A 62 12.15 11.02 -15.05
C ARG A 62 13.38 11.01 -15.95
N ARG A 63 14.39 10.24 -15.58
CA ARG A 63 15.60 10.06 -16.42
C ARG A 63 15.27 9.27 -17.70
N SER A 64 14.40 8.28 -17.62
CA SER A 64 13.89 7.56 -18.80
C SER A 64 13.07 8.48 -19.69
N ALA A 65 12.08 9.17 -19.15
CA ALA A 65 11.24 10.12 -19.87
C ALA A 65 12.03 11.26 -20.55
N SER A 66 13.21 11.63 -20.00
CA SER A 66 14.11 12.64 -20.59
C SER A 66 15.19 12.04 -21.52
N GLY A 67 15.16 10.75 -21.84
CA GLY A 67 16.12 10.08 -22.70
C GLY A 67 17.50 9.84 -22.09
N LYS A 68 17.68 10.08 -20.78
CA LYS A 68 18.94 9.79 -20.06
C LYS A 68 19.08 8.33 -19.66
N LEU A 69 18.00 7.59 -19.71
CA LEU A 69 17.89 6.14 -19.57
C LEU A 69 17.03 5.62 -20.75
N PRO A 70 17.01 4.30 -21.00
CA PRO A 70 16.15 3.73 -22.03
C PRO A 70 14.69 4.14 -21.88
N LEU A 71 14.06 4.58 -22.97
CA LEU A 71 12.69 5.13 -22.98
C LEU A 71 11.63 4.12 -22.55
N TRP A 72 11.85 2.82 -22.84
CA TRP A 72 10.89 1.76 -22.52
C TRP A 72 10.39 1.77 -21.06
N LEU A 73 11.24 2.23 -20.12
CA LEU A 73 10.86 2.27 -18.71
C LEU A 73 9.77 3.33 -18.45
N ALA A 74 9.92 4.51 -19.08
CA ALA A 74 8.89 5.54 -18.95
C ALA A 74 7.63 5.19 -19.75
N GLU A 75 7.79 4.61 -20.94
CA GLU A 75 6.69 4.16 -21.79
C GLU A 75 5.82 3.12 -21.07
N LEU A 76 6.44 2.09 -20.50
CA LEU A 76 5.76 1.07 -19.70
C LEU A 76 5.00 1.66 -18.49
N LEU A 77 5.60 2.65 -17.81
CA LEU A 77 4.97 3.31 -16.65
C LEU A 77 3.92 4.34 -17.03
N ASP A 78 3.81 4.71 -18.30
CA ASP A 78 2.78 5.59 -18.84
C ASP A 78 1.60 4.84 -19.47
N GLU A 79 1.76 3.53 -19.71
CA GLU A 79 0.69 2.71 -20.28
C GLU A 79 -0.64 2.84 -19.50
N GLY A 80 -1.74 2.98 -20.24
CA GLY A 80 -3.09 3.13 -19.71
C GLY A 80 -3.39 4.47 -19.02
N LYS A 81 -2.46 5.42 -19.01
CA LYS A 81 -2.63 6.72 -18.35
C LYS A 81 -2.98 7.83 -19.35
N PRO A 82 -3.86 8.77 -19.01
CA PRO A 82 -4.23 9.85 -19.92
C PRO A 82 -3.07 10.82 -20.16
N ASP A 83 -2.92 11.30 -21.39
CA ASP A 83 -1.82 12.17 -21.84
C ASP A 83 -1.61 13.39 -20.97
N TRP A 84 -2.69 13.99 -20.47
CA TRP A 84 -2.59 15.17 -19.62
C TRP A 84 -1.91 14.86 -18.28
N LEU A 85 -2.19 13.68 -17.69
CA LEU A 85 -1.60 13.26 -16.43
C LEU A 85 -0.14 12.85 -16.62
N VAL A 86 0.17 12.15 -17.73
CA VAL A 86 1.54 11.85 -18.15
C VAL A 86 2.35 13.14 -18.34
N LYS A 87 1.78 14.17 -18.95
CA LYS A 87 2.42 15.47 -19.13
C LYS A 87 2.73 16.11 -17.76
N ILE A 88 1.81 16.05 -16.81
CA ILE A 88 1.99 16.62 -15.47
C ILE A 88 3.10 15.86 -14.72
N GLN A 89 3.04 14.52 -14.64
CA GLN A 89 4.04 13.74 -13.91
C GLN A 89 5.45 13.86 -14.50
N ARG A 90 5.59 14.09 -15.81
CA ARG A 90 6.87 14.37 -16.49
C ARG A 90 7.35 15.81 -16.30
N GLY A 91 6.45 16.72 -15.97
CA GLY A 91 6.72 18.15 -15.84
C GLY A 91 7.72 18.50 -14.74
N ALA A 92 8.41 19.63 -14.87
CA ALA A 92 9.36 20.11 -13.88
C ALA A 92 8.69 20.43 -12.53
N GLY A 93 7.45 20.95 -12.53
CA GLY A 93 6.70 21.28 -11.32
C GLY A 93 6.41 20.09 -10.43
N ALA A 94 6.32 18.87 -10.98
CA ALA A 94 6.14 17.66 -10.19
C ALA A 94 7.46 17.06 -9.65
N ALA A 95 8.64 17.60 -10.00
CA ALA A 95 9.94 16.96 -9.72
C ALA A 95 10.17 16.66 -8.25
N GLU A 96 9.93 17.63 -7.39
CA GLU A 96 10.19 17.56 -5.95
C GLU A 96 8.98 17.13 -5.12
N GLN A 97 7.88 16.70 -5.79
CA GLN A 97 6.69 16.25 -5.11
C GLN A 97 6.76 14.73 -4.87
N PHE A 98 6.56 14.30 -3.63
CA PHE A 98 6.54 12.89 -3.22
C PHE A 98 5.36 12.60 -2.31
N PRO A 99 4.88 11.33 -2.30
CA PRO A 99 3.93 10.90 -1.28
C PRO A 99 4.51 11.10 0.12
N ARG A 100 3.76 11.79 0.97
CA ARG A 100 4.19 12.03 2.36
C ARG A 100 3.66 10.99 3.34
N VAL A 101 2.72 10.16 2.92
CA VAL A 101 2.31 8.94 3.64
C VAL A 101 2.81 7.75 2.86
N ILE A 102 3.47 6.83 3.54
CA ILE A 102 4.00 5.60 2.96
C ILE A 102 3.48 4.43 3.79
N ARG A 103 2.76 3.50 3.17
CA ARG A 103 2.28 2.28 3.82
C ARG A 103 2.65 1.07 2.98
N PRO A 104 3.65 0.29 3.38
CA PRO A 104 3.83 -1.04 2.80
C PRO A 104 2.81 -2.01 3.38
N ASP A 105 2.24 -2.87 2.55
CA ASP A 105 1.47 -4.02 2.98
C ASP A 105 2.43 -5.20 3.17
N LEU A 106 2.66 -5.59 4.41
CA LEU A 106 3.64 -6.60 4.80
C LEU A 106 2.96 -7.89 5.26
N MET A 107 3.12 -8.96 4.51
CA MET A 107 2.78 -10.30 4.98
C MET A 107 3.79 -10.74 6.03
N LEU A 108 3.32 -11.13 7.22
CA LEU A 108 4.17 -11.73 8.25
C LEU A 108 4.48 -13.18 7.85
N THR A 109 5.76 -13.52 7.65
CA THR A 109 6.24 -14.84 7.20
C THR A 109 7.13 -15.50 8.26
N GLU A 110 7.51 -16.74 8.06
CA GLU A 110 8.46 -17.44 8.94
C GLU A 110 9.86 -16.80 8.94
N ARG A 111 10.22 -16.05 7.86
CA ARG A 111 11.54 -15.45 7.68
C ARG A 111 11.54 -13.92 7.80
N GLY A 112 10.52 -13.34 8.45
CA GLY A 112 10.35 -11.90 8.56
C GLY A 112 9.15 -11.40 7.77
N PHE A 113 9.33 -10.45 6.86
CA PHE A 113 8.24 -9.79 6.14
C PHE A 113 8.36 -9.97 4.63
N SER A 114 7.20 -10.00 3.97
CA SER A 114 7.10 -9.97 2.51
C SER A 114 6.18 -8.83 2.10
N MET A 115 6.69 -7.85 1.38
CA MET A 115 5.92 -6.70 0.90
C MET A 115 5.12 -7.07 -0.33
N THR A 116 3.81 -6.93 -0.24
CA THR A 116 2.88 -7.24 -1.33
C THR A 116 2.44 -6.01 -2.11
N GLU A 117 2.53 -4.84 -1.50
CA GLU A 117 2.14 -3.54 -2.04
C GLU A 117 2.89 -2.42 -1.32
N LEU A 118 3.09 -1.30 -2.00
CA LEU A 118 3.55 -0.05 -1.42
C LEU A 118 2.53 1.03 -1.78
N ASP A 119 1.74 1.43 -0.80
CA ASP A 119 0.60 2.31 -0.98
C ASP A 119 0.97 3.75 -0.58
N SER A 120 0.54 4.70 -1.40
CA SER A 120 0.74 6.14 -1.22
C SER A 120 -0.56 6.88 -0.84
N VAL A 121 -1.72 6.21 -1.01
CA VAL A 121 -3.07 6.72 -0.64
C VAL A 121 -3.74 5.74 0.34
N PRO A 122 -3.10 5.39 1.45
CA PRO A 122 -3.55 4.29 2.27
C PRO A 122 -4.79 4.61 3.08
N GLY A 123 -5.79 3.74 3.02
CA GLY A 123 -6.86 3.67 4.02
C GLY A 123 -6.38 3.11 5.36
N GLY A 124 -7.19 3.25 6.41
CA GLY A 124 -6.92 2.73 7.75
C GLY A 124 -6.09 3.66 8.64
N ILE A 125 -5.82 4.89 8.24
CA ILE A 125 -5.07 5.87 9.06
C ILE A 125 -5.86 6.20 10.33
N GLY A 126 -7.13 6.58 10.19
CA GLY A 126 -8.01 6.91 11.31
C GLY A 126 -8.30 5.71 12.19
N ILE A 127 -8.59 4.55 11.59
CA ILE A 127 -8.79 3.28 12.31
C ILE A 127 -7.56 2.92 13.15
N THR A 128 -6.36 3.03 12.56
CA THR A 128 -5.10 2.72 13.27
C THR A 128 -4.89 3.69 14.44
N ALA A 129 -5.14 4.98 14.24
CA ALA A 129 -5.04 5.98 15.28
C ALA A 129 -6.02 5.70 16.43
N TRP A 130 -7.28 5.41 16.10
CA TRP A 130 -8.31 5.08 17.06
C TRP A 130 -7.98 3.82 17.87
N LEU A 131 -7.60 2.72 17.21
CA LEU A 131 -7.19 1.49 17.87
C LEU A 131 -5.96 1.71 18.75
N SER A 132 -4.98 2.50 18.30
CA SER A 132 -3.79 2.82 19.11
C SER A 132 -4.15 3.50 20.41
N LYS A 133 -5.05 4.48 20.39
CA LYS A 133 -5.55 5.14 21.60
C LYS A 133 -6.31 4.16 22.50
N LEU A 134 -7.26 3.43 21.95
CA LEU A 134 -8.14 2.51 22.69
C LEU A 134 -7.34 1.45 23.46
N TYR A 135 -6.37 0.80 22.82
CA TYR A 135 -5.55 -0.21 23.47
C TYR A 135 -4.48 0.41 24.40
N SER A 136 -3.98 1.62 24.11
CA SER A 136 -3.12 2.36 25.03
C SER A 136 -3.84 2.71 26.33
N ASP A 137 -5.09 3.13 26.28
CA ASP A 137 -5.92 3.44 27.46
C ASP A 137 -6.17 2.18 28.32
N ALA A 138 -6.13 0.99 27.69
CA ALA A 138 -6.14 -0.28 28.40
C ALA A 138 -4.77 -0.69 29.00
N GLY A 139 -3.73 0.14 28.82
CA GLY A 139 -2.39 -0.05 29.37
C GLY A 139 -1.42 -0.82 28.49
N PHE A 140 -1.74 -1.06 27.21
CA PHE A 140 -0.80 -1.68 26.26
C PHE A 140 0.20 -0.65 25.72
N GLU A 141 1.47 -1.03 25.62
CA GLU A 141 2.53 -0.21 25.00
C GLU A 141 2.49 -0.40 23.46
N ILE A 142 1.68 0.42 22.80
CA ILE A 142 1.45 0.32 21.36
C ILE A 142 2.70 0.75 20.59
N LEU A 143 3.04 -0.01 19.55
CA LEU A 143 4.12 0.31 18.62
C LEU A 143 3.78 1.59 17.83
N GLY A 144 4.56 2.64 18.04
CA GLY A 144 4.29 4.00 17.56
C GLY A 144 3.65 4.92 18.60
N GLY A 145 3.18 4.36 19.73
CA GLY A 145 2.51 5.11 20.81
C GLY A 145 1.03 5.35 20.54
N ALA A 146 0.34 5.93 21.54
CA ALA A 146 -1.09 6.25 21.47
C ALA A 146 -1.41 7.27 20.38
N ASP A 147 -0.55 8.29 20.23
CA ASP A 147 -0.78 9.46 19.39
C ASP A 147 0.12 9.50 18.12
N GLY A 148 1.00 8.51 17.93
CA GLY A 148 1.98 8.54 16.81
C GLY A 148 1.35 8.66 15.42
N MET A 149 0.17 8.07 15.20
CA MET A 149 -0.58 8.24 13.94
C MET A 149 -1.10 9.67 13.77
N LEU A 150 -1.65 10.27 14.84
CA LEU A 150 -2.17 11.65 14.83
C LEU A 150 -1.03 12.66 14.63
N GLU A 151 0.07 12.51 15.37
CA GLU A 151 1.26 13.36 15.25
C GLU A 151 1.88 13.25 13.85
N GLY A 152 2.00 12.02 13.34
CA GLY A 152 2.48 11.76 12.00
C GLY A 152 1.63 12.44 10.94
N PHE A 153 0.31 12.28 10.97
CA PHE A 153 -0.58 12.89 9.99
C PHE A 153 -0.59 14.44 10.11
N ARG A 154 -0.60 14.98 11.34
CA ARG A 154 -0.46 16.43 11.58
C ARG A 154 0.82 17.01 10.96
N SER A 155 1.92 16.25 10.97
CA SER A 155 3.20 16.70 10.44
C SER A 155 3.21 16.91 8.91
N LEU A 156 2.23 16.37 8.19
CA LEU A 156 2.05 16.57 6.75
C LEU A 156 1.68 18.02 6.44
N MET A 157 0.78 18.58 7.24
CA MET A 157 0.19 19.92 7.08
C MET A 157 0.09 20.60 8.46
N PRO A 158 1.20 21.16 8.96
CA PRO A 158 1.27 21.68 10.35
C PRO A 158 0.27 22.80 10.67
N ASN A 159 -0.19 23.51 9.64
CA ASN A 159 -1.16 24.60 9.76
C ASN A 159 -2.61 24.15 9.51
N GLY A 160 -2.85 22.84 9.44
CA GLY A 160 -4.15 22.32 9.06
C GLY A 160 -4.31 22.16 7.55
N GLY A 161 -5.43 21.61 7.11
CA GLY A 161 -5.74 21.37 5.72
C GLY A 161 -7.03 20.60 5.49
N SER A 162 -7.31 20.25 4.25
CA SER A 162 -8.49 19.46 3.89
C SER A 162 -8.12 18.09 3.36
N VAL A 163 -8.83 17.06 3.83
CA VAL A 163 -8.77 15.71 3.27
C VAL A 163 -9.84 15.62 2.18
N LEU A 164 -9.43 15.37 0.94
CA LEU A 164 -10.34 15.21 -0.19
C LEU A 164 -10.68 13.73 -0.38
N VAL A 165 -11.90 13.34 -0.09
CA VAL A 165 -12.39 11.96 -0.22
C VAL A 165 -13.36 11.89 -1.38
N SER A 166 -13.12 10.98 -2.36
CA SER A 166 -14.04 10.73 -3.48
C SER A 166 -15.23 9.86 -3.04
N GLU A 167 -16.27 9.80 -3.88
CA GLU A 167 -17.42 8.89 -3.68
C GLU A 167 -16.97 7.43 -3.67
N GLU A 168 -16.05 7.02 -4.56
CA GLU A 168 -15.48 5.66 -4.61
C GLU A 168 -14.74 5.31 -3.30
N SER A 169 -14.06 6.26 -2.69
CA SER A 169 -13.39 6.11 -1.39
C SER A 169 -14.30 6.42 -0.19
N GLY A 170 -15.59 6.58 -0.41
CA GLY A 170 -16.58 7.04 0.60
C GLY A 170 -16.66 6.18 1.85
N ASP A 171 -16.41 4.86 1.74
CA ASP A 171 -16.37 3.95 2.88
C ASP A 171 -15.32 4.34 3.93
N TYR A 172 -14.26 5.06 3.54
CA TYR A 172 -13.20 5.55 4.43
C TYR A 172 -13.49 6.94 4.99
N ARG A 173 -14.52 7.64 4.52
CA ARG A 173 -14.88 8.98 5.01
C ARG A 173 -15.06 9.04 6.54
N PRO A 174 -15.76 8.10 7.21
CA PRO A 174 -15.93 8.15 8.66
C PRO A 174 -14.61 8.14 9.44
N GLU A 175 -13.62 7.35 9.01
CA GLU A 175 -12.30 7.34 9.68
C GLU A 175 -11.54 8.64 9.47
N MET A 176 -11.67 9.28 8.29
CA MET A 176 -11.03 10.57 8.01
C MET A 176 -11.70 11.72 8.77
N GLU A 177 -13.02 11.70 8.92
CA GLU A 177 -13.76 12.65 9.74
C GLU A 177 -13.39 12.51 11.23
N TRP A 178 -13.28 11.28 11.72
CA TRP A 178 -12.79 11.05 13.08
C TRP A 178 -11.35 11.56 13.25
N LEU A 179 -10.46 11.25 12.31
CA LEU A 179 -9.05 11.66 12.31
C LEU A 179 -8.92 13.19 12.36
N THR A 180 -9.59 13.89 11.43
CA THR A 180 -9.55 15.37 11.36
C THR A 180 -10.16 16.00 12.60
N GLY A 181 -11.22 15.42 13.16
CA GLY A 181 -11.79 15.84 14.43
C GLY A 181 -10.81 15.76 15.62
N GLN A 182 -9.89 14.78 15.62
CA GLN A 182 -8.83 14.69 16.63
C GLN A 182 -7.69 15.70 16.38
N LEU A 183 -7.50 16.17 15.15
CA LEU A 183 -6.45 17.11 14.78
C LEU A 183 -6.81 18.56 15.11
N GLY A 184 -8.08 18.91 15.10
CA GLY A 184 -8.60 20.21 15.51
C GLY A 184 -9.34 20.98 14.42
N ILE A 185 -9.74 22.21 14.73
CA ILE A 185 -10.64 23.03 13.91
C ILE A 185 -10.06 23.44 12.54
N ASP A 186 -8.74 23.42 12.41
CA ASP A 186 -8.06 23.75 11.14
C ASP A 186 -8.07 22.62 10.13
N TRP A 187 -8.70 21.49 10.45
CA TRP A 187 -8.80 20.32 9.62
C TRP A 187 -10.26 19.99 9.29
N ASP A 188 -10.50 19.59 8.04
CA ASP A 188 -11.81 19.10 7.60
C ASP A 188 -11.70 17.98 6.55
N VAL A 189 -12.84 17.34 6.26
CA VAL A 189 -13.00 16.37 5.17
C VAL A 189 -13.98 16.95 4.17
N ARG A 190 -13.61 16.97 2.90
CA ARG A 190 -14.43 17.48 1.80
C ARG A 190 -14.64 16.44 0.72
N SER A 191 -15.69 16.61 -0.10
CA SER A 191 -15.87 15.84 -1.33
C SER A 191 -14.82 16.27 -2.34
N ALA A 192 -14.17 15.29 -2.98
CA ALA A 192 -13.24 15.55 -4.07
C ALA A 192 -13.97 16.04 -5.31
N GLU A 193 -15.19 15.58 -5.57
CA GLU A 193 -16.03 15.92 -6.72
C GLU A 193 -16.47 17.39 -6.70
N GLU A 194 -16.78 17.91 -5.51
CA GLU A 194 -17.32 19.24 -5.31
C GLU A 194 -16.27 20.27 -4.88
N TYR A 195 -15.00 19.85 -4.79
CA TYR A 195 -13.95 20.70 -4.22
C TYR A 195 -13.56 21.84 -5.16
N GLU A 196 -13.60 23.06 -4.63
CA GLU A 196 -13.00 24.24 -5.24
C GLU A 196 -11.79 24.72 -4.41
N PRO A 197 -10.63 24.99 -5.05
CA PRO A 197 -9.43 25.42 -4.35
C PRO A 197 -9.64 26.73 -3.59
N ASP A 198 -9.35 26.72 -2.29
CA ASP A 198 -9.50 27.84 -1.36
C ASP A 198 -8.18 28.27 -0.70
N GLY A 199 -7.05 27.73 -1.19
CA GLY A 199 -5.70 28.04 -0.69
C GLY A 199 -5.24 27.18 0.48
N ARG A 200 -6.02 26.20 0.94
CA ARG A 200 -5.63 25.26 1.98
C ARG A 200 -4.69 24.18 1.44
N GLU A 201 -3.84 23.62 2.31
CA GLU A 201 -3.09 22.40 1.99
C GLU A 201 -4.04 21.20 1.92
N LEU A 202 -3.75 20.24 1.02
CA LEU A 202 -4.64 19.15 0.69
C LEU A 202 -4.00 17.80 0.93
N TYR A 203 -4.77 16.90 1.52
CA TYR A 203 -4.48 15.47 1.46
C TYR A 203 -5.44 14.81 0.47
N ARG A 204 -4.88 14.27 -0.64
CA ARG A 204 -5.64 13.57 -1.67
C ARG A 204 -5.96 12.15 -1.18
N PHE A 205 -7.22 11.89 -0.88
CA PHE A 205 -7.70 10.57 -0.50
C PHE A 205 -8.64 10.03 -1.57
N PHE A 206 -8.11 9.87 -2.76
CA PHE A 206 -8.74 9.22 -3.90
C PHE A 206 -7.67 8.65 -4.85
N GLU A 207 -8.01 7.59 -5.55
CA GLU A 207 -7.13 6.96 -6.53
C GLU A 207 -7.09 7.75 -7.83
N LEU A 208 -5.92 7.79 -8.48
CA LEU A 208 -5.77 8.58 -9.72
C LEU A 208 -6.47 7.95 -10.92
N PHE A 209 -6.74 6.64 -10.92
CA PHE A 209 -7.52 6.00 -11.98
C PHE A 209 -8.99 6.46 -11.99
N ASP A 210 -9.51 6.96 -10.86
CA ASP A 210 -10.90 7.44 -10.71
C ASP A 210 -11.08 8.91 -11.13
N TRP A 211 -10.07 9.50 -11.75
CA TRP A 211 -10.04 10.92 -12.11
C TRP A 211 -11.24 11.40 -12.95
N GLU A 212 -11.82 10.52 -13.79
CA GLU A 212 -12.98 10.86 -14.63
C GLU A 212 -14.23 11.18 -13.80
N SER A 213 -14.36 10.56 -12.64
CA SER A 213 -15.44 10.80 -11.69
C SER A 213 -15.21 12.06 -10.83
N ILE A 214 -14.01 12.66 -10.91
CA ILE A 214 -13.62 13.80 -10.07
C ILE A 214 -13.36 15.05 -10.95
N PRO A 215 -14.36 15.92 -11.18
CA PRO A 215 -14.25 17.07 -12.08
C PRO A 215 -13.10 18.04 -11.72
N SER A 216 -12.76 18.13 -10.43
CA SER A 216 -11.67 18.99 -9.93
C SER A 216 -10.28 18.40 -10.16
N ALA A 217 -10.13 17.09 -10.43
CA ALA A 217 -8.84 16.38 -10.43
C ALA A 217 -7.79 17.02 -11.34
N ARG A 218 -8.19 17.36 -12.57
CA ARG A 218 -7.28 18.00 -13.53
C ARG A 218 -6.85 19.40 -13.09
N LYS A 219 -7.78 20.24 -12.59
CA LYS A 219 -7.49 21.58 -12.07
C LYS A 219 -6.54 21.52 -10.86
N LEU A 220 -6.77 20.55 -9.96
CA LEU A 220 -5.88 20.31 -8.82
C LEU A 220 -4.48 19.89 -9.26
N ALA A 221 -4.38 19.00 -10.24
CA ALA A 221 -3.11 18.51 -10.78
C ALA A 221 -2.31 19.62 -11.48
N GLU A 222 -2.97 20.45 -12.30
CA GLU A 222 -2.36 21.60 -12.97
C GLU A 222 -1.90 22.63 -11.92
N GLY A 223 -2.75 23.00 -10.96
CA GLY A 223 -2.39 23.92 -9.88
C GLY A 223 -1.25 23.42 -8.99
N ALA A 224 -1.19 22.11 -8.73
CA ALA A 224 -0.06 21.49 -8.00
C ALA A 224 1.24 21.56 -8.81
N ALA A 225 1.19 21.31 -10.12
CA ALA A 225 2.34 21.41 -11.00
C ALA A 225 2.86 22.84 -11.17
N GLU A 226 1.99 23.84 -11.08
CA GLU A 226 2.32 25.27 -11.09
C GLU A 226 2.80 25.79 -9.72
N GLY A 227 2.67 25.00 -8.65
CA GLY A 227 3.01 25.39 -7.28
C GLY A 227 1.96 26.28 -6.59
N ASN A 228 0.76 26.41 -7.17
CA ASN A 228 -0.35 27.18 -6.64
C ASN A 228 -1.19 26.39 -5.62
N ILE A 229 -1.09 25.06 -5.64
CA ILE A 229 -1.81 24.14 -4.75
C ILE A 229 -0.80 23.22 -4.08
N SER A 230 -0.82 23.15 -2.75
CA SER A 230 -0.05 22.17 -1.98
C SER A 230 -0.90 20.91 -1.76
N ILE A 231 -0.52 19.79 -2.34
CA ILE A 231 -1.27 18.53 -2.25
C ILE A 231 -0.36 17.33 -2.08
N THR A 232 -0.75 16.41 -1.22
CA THR A 232 -0.09 15.11 -1.03
C THR A 232 -1.15 14.01 -0.91
N PRO A 233 -0.96 12.82 -1.49
CA PRO A 233 0.07 12.45 -2.47
C PRO A 233 -0.01 13.27 -3.76
N PRO A 234 1.10 13.41 -4.51
CA PRO A 234 1.12 14.14 -5.76
C PRO A 234 0.41 13.41 -6.91
N PHE A 235 0.14 14.10 -8.00
CA PHE A 235 -0.41 13.53 -9.23
C PHE A 235 0.69 12.82 -10.05
N LYS A 236 1.23 11.76 -9.46
CA LYS A 236 2.30 10.92 -10.03
C LYS A 236 1.88 9.43 -10.04
N PRO A 237 0.98 9.01 -10.94
CA PRO A 237 0.48 7.65 -10.96
C PRO A 237 1.58 6.59 -11.09
N HIS A 238 2.74 6.91 -11.70
CA HIS A 238 3.86 5.99 -11.73
C HIS A 238 4.42 5.63 -10.33
N LEU A 239 4.20 6.45 -9.29
CA LEU A 239 4.59 6.12 -7.91
C LEU A 239 3.58 5.23 -7.18
N GLU A 240 2.37 5.10 -7.71
CA GLU A 240 1.30 4.24 -7.20
C GLU A 240 1.29 2.87 -7.90
N ASP A 241 2.26 2.64 -8.78
CA ASP A 241 2.31 1.50 -9.69
C ASP A 241 3.03 0.28 -9.07
N LYS A 242 2.40 -0.90 -9.15
CA LYS A 242 2.98 -2.17 -8.69
C LYS A 242 4.13 -2.66 -9.58
N LEU A 243 4.28 -2.11 -10.80
CA LEU A 243 5.42 -2.42 -11.69
C LEU A 243 6.76 -2.29 -10.99
N TRP A 244 6.91 -1.33 -10.08
CA TRP A 244 8.16 -1.14 -9.36
C TRP A 244 8.60 -2.35 -8.55
N LEU A 245 7.66 -3.19 -8.09
CA LEU A 245 7.96 -4.43 -7.37
C LEU A 245 8.65 -5.46 -8.29
N ALA A 246 8.34 -5.46 -9.59
CA ALA A 246 8.99 -6.30 -10.59
C ALA A 246 10.24 -5.64 -11.18
N LEU A 247 10.17 -4.34 -11.51
CA LEU A 247 11.28 -3.56 -12.06
C LEU A 247 12.51 -3.50 -11.13
N LEU A 248 12.31 -3.63 -9.82
CA LEU A 248 13.37 -3.77 -8.82
C LEU A 248 14.31 -4.96 -9.13
N TRP A 249 13.79 -5.98 -9.79
CA TRP A 249 14.48 -7.22 -10.11
C TRP A 249 14.97 -7.29 -11.56
N SER A 250 14.61 -6.31 -12.41
CA SER A 250 15.02 -6.26 -13.81
C SER A 250 16.55 -6.25 -13.93
N PRO A 251 17.14 -7.22 -14.66
CA PRO A 251 18.58 -7.25 -14.91
C PRO A 251 19.09 -5.99 -15.60
N ALA A 252 18.28 -5.41 -16.51
CA ALA A 252 18.59 -4.18 -17.24
C ALA A 252 18.75 -2.96 -16.31
N LEU A 253 18.03 -2.94 -15.17
CA LEU A 253 18.05 -1.84 -14.21
C LEU A 253 19.01 -2.07 -13.04
N LYS A 254 19.65 -3.25 -12.93
CA LYS A 254 20.46 -3.63 -11.75
C LYS A 254 21.50 -2.58 -11.37
N LYS A 255 22.34 -2.14 -12.30
CA LYS A 255 23.37 -1.14 -12.04
C LYS A 255 22.79 0.23 -11.68
N ILE A 256 21.65 0.57 -12.26
CA ILE A 256 20.97 1.85 -12.02
C ILE A 256 20.40 1.87 -10.61
N TRP A 257 19.79 0.77 -10.15
CA TRP A 257 19.34 0.63 -8.77
C TRP A 257 20.49 0.76 -7.75
N GLU A 258 21.62 0.09 -8.01
CA GLU A 258 22.82 0.16 -7.17
C GLU A 258 23.39 1.58 -7.06
N GLN A 259 23.26 2.38 -8.12
CA GLN A 259 23.66 3.79 -8.12
C GLN A 259 22.64 4.71 -7.42
N SER A 260 21.36 4.42 -7.57
CA SER A 260 20.26 5.25 -7.06
C SER A 260 19.99 5.03 -5.58
N MET A 261 20.21 3.81 -5.07
CA MET A 261 19.98 3.44 -3.68
C MET A 261 21.28 2.96 -3.04
N ARG A 262 22.08 3.91 -2.53
CA ARG A 262 23.39 3.63 -1.92
C ARG A 262 23.25 2.98 -0.53
N GLY A 263 24.34 2.38 -0.07
CA GLY A 263 24.39 1.69 1.22
C GLY A 263 23.58 0.40 1.22
N ASN A 264 22.98 0.08 2.34
CA ASN A 264 22.17 -1.14 2.51
C ASN A 264 20.68 -0.96 2.21
N HIS A 265 20.26 0.23 1.74
CA HIS A 265 18.82 0.51 1.53
C HIS A 265 18.22 -0.33 0.42
N LEU A 266 18.95 -0.50 -0.69
CA LEU A 266 18.51 -1.37 -1.79
C LEU A 266 18.33 -2.82 -1.31
N GLN A 267 19.31 -3.34 -0.54
CA GLN A 267 19.21 -4.70 -0.01
C GLN A 267 18.04 -4.85 0.95
N ARG A 268 17.80 -3.89 1.84
CA ARG A 268 16.63 -3.90 2.74
C ARG A 268 15.30 -3.94 1.99
N VAL A 269 15.16 -3.19 0.88
CA VAL A 269 13.94 -3.24 0.06
C VAL A 269 13.85 -4.58 -0.67
N ARG A 270 14.96 -5.10 -1.22
CA ARG A 270 14.99 -6.42 -1.87
C ARG A 270 14.68 -7.58 -0.93
N ASP A 271 15.06 -7.47 0.33
CA ASP A 271 14.73 -8.50 1.34
C ASP A 271 13.22 -8.57 1.63
N LEU A 272 12.52 -7.44 1.45
CA LEU A 272 11.07 -7.35 1.62
C LEU A 272 10.28 -7.77 0.38
N VAL A 273 10.72 -7.34 -0.80
CA VAL A 273 9.98 -7.52 -2.06
C VAL A 273 10.25 -8.92 -2.63
N PRO A 274 9.23 -9.77 -2.79
CA PRO A 274 9.39 -11.03 -3.52
C PRO A 274 9.95 -10.79 -4.91
N PHE A 275 10.73 -11.74 -5.42
CA PHE A 275 11.20 -11.64 -6.81
C PHE A 275 10.00 -11.55 -7.75
N GLY A 276 10.10 -10.71 -8.78
CA GLY A 276 9.00 -10.45 -9.70
C GLY A 276 9.45 -10.22 -11.12
N TRP A 277 8.51 -10.36 -12.02
CA TRP A 277 8.66 -10.20 -13.47
C TRP A 277 7.57 -9.25 -13.97
N VAL A 278 7.93 -8.36 -14.89
CA VAL A 278 6.95 -7.66 -15.72
C VAL A 278 6.48 -8.66 -16.77
N LEU A 279 5.18 -8.74 -17.00
CA LEU A 279 4.65 -9.50 -18.13
C LEU A 279 4.85 -8.68 -19.42
N ASP A 280 5.58 -9.27 -20.34
CA ASP A 280 5.89 -8.68 -21.65
C ASP A 280 5.59 -9.75 -22.71
N PRO A 281 4.67 -9.50 -23.66
CA PRO A 281 4.31 -10.46 -24.69
C PRO A 281 5.42 -10.67 -25.73
N GLU A 282 6.42 -9.78 -25.79
CA GLU A 282 7.55 -9.94 -26.71
C GLU A 282 8.32 -11.23 -26.43
N PRO A 283 8.61 -12.04 -27.46
CA PRO A 283 9.32 -13.29 -27.26
C PRO A 283 10.75 -13.06 -26.77
N LEU A 284 11.17 -13.90 -25.84
CA LEU A 284 12.55 -13.86 -25.37
C LEU A 284 13.55 -14.17 -26.51
N PRO A 285 14.75 -13.57 -26.48
CA PRO A 285 15.82 -13.95 -27.40
C PRO A 285 16.09 -15.46 -27.30
N PRO A 286 16.53 -16.10 -28.44
CA PRO A 286 16.92 -17.50 -28.42
C PRO A 286 17.92 -17.80 -27.26
N HIS A 287 17.71 -18.90 -26.55
CA HIS A 287 18.50 -19.32 -25.39
C HIS A 287 18.37 -18.44 -24.12
N ALA A 288 17.54 -17.40 -24.11
CA ALA A 288 17.21 -16.69 -22.89
C ALA A 288 16.18 -17.49 -22.08
N ALA A 289 16.25 -17.35 -20.77
CA ALA A 289 15.27 -17.90 -19.83
C ALA A 289 14.76 -16.80 -18.91
N LEU A 290 13.54 -16.96 -18.41
CA LEU A 290 13.00 -16.10 -17.37
C LEU A 290 13.86 -16.25 -16.11
N PRO A 291 14.41 -15.17 -15.55
CA PRO A 291 15.25 -15.25 -14.36
C PRO A 291 14.56 -16.02 -13.24
N ARG A 292 15.26 -16.94 -12.58
CA ARG A 292 14.75 -17.80 -11.49
C ARG A 292 13.58 -18.72 -11.85
N MET A 293 13.21 -18.81 -13.11
CA MET A 293 12.26 -19.80 -13.60
C MET A 293 12.98 -20.74 -14.57
N ASP A 294 12.61 -22.00 -14.53
CA ASP A 294 13.02 -22.98 -15.54
C ASP A 294 12.03 -22.94 -16.71
N ALA A 295 11.95 -21.75 -17.35
CA ALA A 295 11.03 -21.47 -18.45
C ALA A 295 11.65 -20.47 -19.44
N HIS A 296 11.39 -20.69 -20.74
CA HIS A 296 11.90 -19.91 -21.85
C HIS A 296 10.82 -19.05 -22.52
N SER A 297 9.59 -19.19 -22.11
CA SER A 297 8.45 -18.42 -22.61
C SER A 297 7.33 -18.32 -21.57
N TRP A 298 6.43 -17.39 -21.75
CA TRP A 298 5.21 -17.29 -20.95
C TRP A 298 4.26 -18.47 -21.21
N ASP A 299 4.28 -19.07 -22.41
CA ASP A 299 3.52 -20.28 -22.72
C ASP A 299 3.93 -21.46 -21.85
N GLU A 300 5.23 -21.60 -21.56
CA GLU A 300 5.70 -22.61 -20.61
C GLU A 300 5.18 -22.34 -19.19
N VAL A 301 5.24 -21.07 -18.76
CA VAL A 301 4.71 -20.65 -17.44
C VAL A 301 3.20 -20.86 -17.35
N ALA A 302 2.45 -20.64 -18.44
CA ALA A 302 1.01 -20.89 -18.51
C ALA A 302 0.66 -22.39 -18.31
N ASN A 303 1.58 -23.28 -18.67
CA ASN A 303 1.43 -24.75 -18.54
C ASN A 303 2.07 -25.34 -17.27
N PHE A 304 2.54 -24.51 -16.33
CA PHE A 304 3.11 -24.97 -15.06
C PHE A 304 2.14 -25.84 -14.26
N SER A 305 2.66 -26.86 -13.61
CA SER A 305 1.92 -27.66 -12.65
C SER A 305 1.54 -26.84 -11.40
N GLN A 306 0.59 -27.31 -10.62
CA GLN A 306 0.19 -26.63 -9.38
C GLN A 306 1.37 -26.37 -8.43
N LYS A 307 2.36 -27.25 -8.37
CA LYS A 307 3.55 -27.08 -7.52
C LYS A 307 4.47 -25.97 -8.03
N GLU A 308 4.58 -25.80 -9.33
CA GLU A 308 5.39 -24.75 -9.96
C GLU A 308 4.71 -23.39 -9.87
N ARG A 309 3.38 -23.33 -9.81
CA ARG A 309 2.59 -22.09 -9.72
C ARG A 309 2.63 -21.44 -8.33
N GLN A 310 3.79 -21.50 -7.63
CA GLN A 310 4.03 -20.71 -6.42
C GLN A 310 4.27 -19.23 -6.79
N LEU A 311 3.29 -18.65 -7.48
CA LEU A 311 3.33 -17.36 -8.15
C LEU A 311 2.06 -16.58 -7.85
N VAL A 312 2.16 -15.25 -7.91
CA VAL A 312 1.02 -14.34 -7.78
C VAL A 312 1.01 -13.42 -8.98
N LEU A 313 -0.05 -13.47 -9.77
CA LEU A 313 -0.31 -12.56 -10.87
C LEU A 313 -1.07 -11.35 -10.36
N LYS A 314 -0.62 -10.14 -10.70
CA LYS A 314 -1.20 -8.88 -10.24
C LYS A 314 -1.31 -7.88 -11.38
N VAL A 315 -2.49 -7.25 -11.50
CA VAL A 315 -2.61 -6.04 -12.32
C VAL A 315 -1.84 -4.91 -11.66
N SER A 316 -1.13 -4.12 -12.46
CA SER A 316 -0.39 -2.96 -11.98
C SER A 316 -1.18 -1.67 -12.15
N GLY A 317 -0.99 -0.75 -11.21
CA GLY A 317 -1.27 0.67 -11.26
C GLY A 317 -2.67 1.14 -11.58
N PHE A 318 -2.77 1.91 -12.63
CA PHE A 318 -3.86 2.80 -13.01
C PHE A 318 -5.11 2.09 -13.56
N HIS A 319 -5.76 1.29 -12.71
CA HIS A 319 -6.92 0.48 -13.09
C HIS A 319 -7.78 0.12 -11.87
N GLU A 320 -9.11 0.07 -12.02
CA GLU A 320 -10.04 -0.29 -10.94
C GLU A 320 -9.78 -1.66 -10.30
N LEU A 321 -9.27 -2.64 -11.06
CA LEU A 321 -8.89 -3.95 -10.54
C LEU A 321 -7.61 -3.92 -9.69
N ALA A 322 -6.81 -2.86 -9.75
CA ALA A 322 -5.62 -2.72 -8.92
C ALA A 322 -5.96 -2.51 -7.44
N TRP A 323 -7.20 -2.09 -7.16
CA TRP A 323 -7.71 -1.81 -5.82
C TRP A 323 -8.47 -3.00 -5.22
N GLY A 324 -8.43 -3.13 -3.89
CA GLY A 324 -9.22 -4.15 -3.17
C GLY A 324 -8.82 -5.61 -3.45
N SER A 325 -7.61 -5.88 -3.97
CA SER A 325 -7.15 -7.22 -4.35
C SER A 325 -7.97 -7.91 -5.46
N ARG A 326 -8.79 -7.16 -6.21
CA ARG A 326 -9.66 -7.69 -7.29
C ARG A 326 -8.84 -8.29 -8.43
N GLY A 327 -7.73 -7.64 -8.81
CA GLY A 327 -6.79 -8.09 -9.84
C GLY A 327 -5.59 -8.89 -9.30
N VAL A 328 -5.78 -9.69 -8.23
CA VAL A 328 -4.72 -10.52 -7.63
C VAL A 328 -5.10 -11.99 -7.70
N TYR A 329 -4.29 -12.79 -8.39
CA TYR A 329 -4.51 -14.22 -8.59
C TYR A 329 -3.34 -15.04 -8.04
N ILE A 330 -3.63 -15.98 -7.13
CA ILE A 330 -2.63 -16.90 -6.58
C ILE A 330 -2.59 -18.15 -7.45
N GLY A 331 -1.48 -18.40 -8.13
CA GLY A 331 -1.37 -19.40 -9.19
C GLY A 331 -1.68 -20.83 -8.74
N HIS A 332 -1.24 -21.24 -7.56
CA HIS A 332 -1.50 -22.61 -7.06
C HIS A 332 -2.91 -22.81 -6.47
N ASP A 333 -3.72 -21.75 -6.33
CA ASP A 333 -5.12 -21.84 -5.92
C ASP A 333 -6.07 -22.01 -7.13
N LEU A 334 -5.58 -21.71 -8.33
CA LEU A 334 -6.33 -21.86 -9.58
C LEU A 334 -6.16 -23.27 -10.15
N SER A 335 -7.15 -23.73 -10.91
CA SER A 335 -6.97 -24.89 -11.80
C SER A 335 -5.93 -24.57 -12.90
N GLY A 336 -5.41 -25.60 -13.60
CA GLY A 336 -4.48 -25.38 -14.69
C GLY A 336 -5.07 -24.53 -15.84
N ALA A 337 -6.35 -24.76 -16.15
CA ALA A 337 -7.05 -24.01 -17.19
C ALA A 337 -7.27 -22.55 -16.81
N GLU A 338 -7.73 -22.27 -15.59
CA GLU A 338 -7.93 -20.90 -15.09
C GLU A 338 -6.60 -20.13 -15.02
N TRP A 339 -5.53 -20.79 -14.56
CA TRP A 339 -4.20 -20.15 -14.53
C TRP A 339 -3.74 -19.73 -15.91
N LYS A 340 -3.85 -20.66 -16.89
CA LYS A 340 -3.49 -20.41 -18.27
C LYS A 340 -4.29 -19.25 -18.83
N GLU A 341 -5.62 -19.28 -18.71
CA GLU A 341 -6.51 -18.21 -19.17
C GLU A 341 -6.14 -16.85 -18.56
N ARG A 342 -5.88 -16.79 -17.23
CA ARG A 342 -5.51 -15.54 -16.55
C ARG A 342 -4.20 -14.97 -17.02
N LEU A 343 -3.19 -15.83 -17.25
CA LEU A 343 -1.88 -15.39 -17.71
C LEU A 343 -1.93 -14.94 -19.16
N GLU A 344 -2.62 -15.67 -20.06
CA GLU A 344 -2.82 -15.29 -21.45
C GLU A 344 -3.55 -13.95 -21.56
N ASN A 345 -4.66 -13.77 -20.85
CA ASN A 345 -5.39 -12.50 -20.82
C ASN A 345 -4.51 -11.34 -20.30
N ALA A 346 -3.68 -11.57 -19.29
CA ALA A 346 -2.77 -10.55 -18.78
C ALA A 346 -1.69 -10.15 -19.79
N LEU A 347 -1.21 -11.11 -20.59
CA LEU A 347 -0.26 -10.83 -21.69
C LEU A 347 -0.92 -10.08 -22.85
N GLU A 348 -2.16 -10.44 -23.22
CA GLU A 348 -2.91 -9.74 -24.26
C GLU A 348 -3.21 -8.28 -23.89
N GLN A 349 -3.44 -7.99 -22.62
CA GLN A 349 -3.74 -6.66 -22.12
C GLN A 349 -2.50 -5.81 -21.85
N SER A 350 -1.30 -6.37 -21.89
CA SER A 350 -0.06 -5.74 -21.39
C SER A 350 0.30 -4.40 -22.06
N GLY A 351 -0.13 -4.14 -23.30
CA GLY A 351 0.07 -2.86 -23.99
C GLY A 351 -0.86 -1.72 -23.52
N GLU A 352 -1.96 -2.06 -22.84
CA GLU A 352 -2.92 -1.08 -22.32
C GLU A 352 -2.94 -1.08 -20.78
N GLN A 353 -2.73 -2.24 -20.20
CA GLN A 353 -2.78 -2.47 -18.75
C GLN A 353 -1.62 -3.39 -18.34
N PRO A 354 -0.54 -2.86 -17.74
CA PRO A 354 0.59 -3.66 -17.32
C PRO A 354 0.24 -4.65 -16.20
N TRP A 355 0.85 -5.81 -16.24
CA TRP A 355 0.74 -6.86 -15.25
C TRP A 355 2.12 -7.28 -14.74
N ILE A 356 2.18 -7.75 -13.50
CA ILE A 356 3.37 -8.34 -12.91
C ILE A 356 3.08 -9.74 -12.41
N LEU A 357 4.12 -10.58 -12.44
CA LEU A 357 4.16 -11.86 -11.76
C LEU A 357 5.16 -11.77 -10.61
N GLN A 358 4.84 -12.34 -9.45
CA GLN A 358 5.73 -12.38 -8.29
C GLN A 358 5.80 -13.78 -7.69
N GLU A 359 6.93 -14.12 -7.05
CA GLU A 359 7.01 -15.31 -6.20
C GLU A 359 5.99 -15.21 -5.06
N PHE A 360 5.24 -16.28 -4.84
CA PHE A 360 4.36 -16.39 -3.69
C PHE A 360 5.18 -16.59 -2.41
N ARG A 361 4.81 -15.88 -1.36
CA ARG A 361 5.37 -16.05 -0.01
C ARG A 361 4.26 -16.43 0.95
N GLU A 362 4.43 -17.56 1.61
CA GLU A 362 3.43 -18.04 2.56
C GLU A 362 3.47 -17.23 3.87
N GLY A 363 2.28 -16.77 4.32
CA GLY A 363 2.13 -16.13 5.62
C GLY A 363 2.33 -17.11 6.78
N ARG A 364 3.05 -16.68 7.83
CA ARG A 364 3.21 -17.43 9.08
C ARG A 364 1.87 -17.65 9.76
N LYS A 365 1.65 -18.87 10.26
CA LYS A 365 0.49 -19.21 11.08
C LYS A 365 0.84 -19.03 12.55
N PHE A 366 -0.10 -18.45 13.30
CA PHE A 366 0.04 -18.26 14.75
C PHE A 366 -1.33 -18.24 15.41
N GLU A 367 -1.35 -18.37 16.73
CA GLU A 367 -2.56 -18.28 17.54
C GLU A 367 -2.83 -16.86 17.99
N HIS A 368 -4.10 -16.43 17.91
CA HIS A 368 -4.53 -15.12 18.42
C HIS A 368 -5.92 -15.21 19.03
N PRO A 369 -6.15 -14.59 20.22
CA PRO A 369 -7.46 -14.60 20.85
C PRO A 369 -8.40 -13.63 20.13
N VAL A 370 -9.63 -14.07 19.87
CA VAL A 370 -10.68 -13.28 19.21
C VAL A 370 -12.01 -13.47 19.92
N PHE A 371 -12.88 -12.48 19.83
CA PHE A 371 -14.22 -12.60 20.35
C PHE A 371 -15.15 -13.32 19.37
N ARG A 372 -16.01 -14.19 19.91
CA ARG A 372 -17.21 -14.66 19.24
C ARG A 372 -18.32 -13.61 19.40
N GLU A 373 -19.40 -13.78 18.67
CA GLU A 373 -20.58 -12.90 18.73
C GLU A 373 -21.21 -12.84 20.14
N ASP A 374 -21.16 -13.94 20.87
CA ASP A 374 -21.67 -14.05 22.25
C ASP A 374 -20.76 -13.41 23.31
N GLY A 375 -19.61 -12.84 22.90
CA GLY A 375 -18.62 -12.21 23.76
C GLY A 375 -17.64 -13.19 24.42
N THR A 376 -17.74 -14.49 24.16
CA THR A 376 -16.71 -15.46 24.60
C THR A 376 -15.46 -15.33 23.75
N ILE A 377 -14.30 -15.70 24.33
CA ILE A 377 -13.01 -15.65 23.64
C ILE A 377 -12.69 -17.04 23.09
N GLU A 378 -12.32 -17.07 21.83
CA GLU A 378 -11.74 -18.25 21.19
C GLU A 378 -10.31 -18.00 20.73
N THR A 379 -9.52 -19.05 20.53
CA THR A 379 -8.20 -18.97 19.91
C THR A 379 -8.33 -19.25 18.42
N MET A 380 -8.04 -18.24 17.60
CA MET A 380 -8.01 -18.36 16.14
C MET A 380 -6.62 -18.73 15.66
N GLN A 381 -6.49 -19.76 14.83
CA GLN A 381 -5.31 -19.97 13.99
C GLN A 381 -5.33 -18.89 12.90
N ALA A 382 -4.36 -17.98 12.93
CA ALA A 382 -4.37 -16.76 12.14
C ALA A 382 -3.16 -16.63 11.22
N ARG A 383 -3.30 -15.79 10.19
CA ARG A 383 -2.23 -15.14 9.43
C ARG A 383 -2.41 -13.64 9.53
N ALA A 384 -1.33 -12.87 9.37
CA ALA A 384 -1.37 -11.42 9.48
C ALA A 384 -0.81 -10.71 8.25
N ARG A 385 -1.49 -9.64 7.86
CA ARG A 385 -0.95 -8.54 7.08
C ARG A 385 -0.71 -7.37 8.03
N LEU A 386 0.47 -6.77 7.97
CA LEU A 386 0.87 -5.61 8.75
C LEU A 386 0.96 -4.39 7.84
N CYS A 387 0.34 -3.32 8.25
CA CYS A 387 0.32 -2.04 7.56
C CYS A 387 1.00 -0.99 8.47
N PRO A 388 2.32 -0.88 8.48
CA PRO A 388 3.01 0.21 9.16
C PRO A 388 2.86 1.51 8.37
N TYR A 389 2.61 2.62 9.07
CA TYR A 389 2.46 3.94 8.48
C TYR A 389 3.68 4.79 8.78
N PHE A 390 4.20 5.42 7.74
CA PHE A 390 5.30 6.37 7.82
C PHE A 390 4.86 7.71 7.25
N PHE A 391 5.21 8.77 7.95
CA PHE A 391 4.84 10.13 7.61
C PHE A 391 6.10 10.96 7.35
N THR A 392 6.12 11.66 6.22
CA THR A 392 7.24 12.53 5.85
C THR A 392 6.82 13.98 6.01
N ASN A 393 7.45 14.70 6.91
CA ASN A 393 7.17 16.12 7.16
C ASN A 393 7.71 17.03 6.04
N SER A 394 7.47 18.33 6.15
CA SER A 394 7.94 19.34 5.17
C SER A 394 9.46 19.45 5.10
N ALA A 395 10.19 19.04 6.14
CA ALA A 395 11.66 18.99 6.15
C ALA A 395 12.23 17.73 5.49
N GLY A 396 11.36 16.79 5.03
CA GLY A 396 11.76 15.52 4.41
C GLY A 396 12.16 14.44 5.42
N GLU A 397 11.85 14.61 6.70
CA GLU A 397 12.09 13.60 7.73
C GLU A 397 10.93 12.62 7.77
N THR A 398 11.22 11.32 7.67
CA THR A 398 10.23 10.26 7.69
C THR A 398 10.19 9.59 9.06
N THR A 399 9.03 9.64 9.71
CA THR A 399 8.79 9.07 11.04
C THR A 399 7.79 7.92 10.97
N PHE A 400 7.90 6.98 11.90
CA PHE A 400 6.96 5.88 12.06
C PHE A 400 5.81 6.32 12.97
N GLY A 401 4.55 6.19 12.49
CA GLY A 401 3.37 6.60 13.24
C GLY A 401 2.67 5.46 13.99
N GLY A 402 2.65 4.27 13.41
CA GLY A 402 1.93 3.13 13.98
C GLY A 402 1.86 1.96 13.01
N CYS A 403 1.27 0.84 13.45
CA CYS A 403 1.11 -0.34 12.62
C CYS A 403 -0.24 -1.02 12.88
N LEU A 404 -1.07 -1.10 11.83
CA LEU A 404 -2.30 -1.90 11.84
C LEU A 404 -1.98 -3.35 11.45
N ALA A 405 -2.44 -4.29 12.25
CA ALA A 405 -2.46 -5.69 11.88
C ALA A 405 -3.87 -6.12 11.47
N THR A 406 -3.99 -6.69 10.28
CA THR A 406 -5.19 -7.39 9.82
C THR A 406 -4.95 -8.88 9.95
N LEU A 407 -5.73 -9.54 10.81
CA LEU A 407 -5.63 -10.97 11.06
C LEU A 407 -6.80 -11.69 10.39
N VAL A 408 -6.52 -12.78 9.70
CA VAL A 408 -7.55 -13.63 9.09
C VAL A 408 -7.33 -15.09 9.48
N PRO A 409 -8.34 -15.97 9.40
CA PRO A 409 -8.17 -17.41 9.59
C PRO A 409 -7.06 -17.97 8.70
N ALA A 410 -6.26 -18.90 9.22
CA ALA A 410 -5.05 -19.41 8.58
C ALA A 410 -5.28 -20.17 7.26
N ASP A 411 -6.49 -20.54 6.93
CA ASP A 411 -6.90 -21.12 5.65
C ASP A 411 -7.07 -20.06 4.55
N LYS A 412 -7.27 -18.78 4.92
CA LYS A 412 -7.32 -17.67 3.97
C LYS A 412 -5.91 -17.23 3.59
N LYS A 413 -5.60 -17.19 2.30
CA LYS A 413 -4.30 -16.74 1.76
C LYS A 413 -4.31 -15.28 1.32
N LYS A 414 -5.44 -14.78 0.82
CA LYS A 414 -5.63 -13.35 0.58
C LYS A 414 -6.07 -12.70 1.89
N ILE A 415 -5.32 -11.72 2.37
CA ILE A 415 -5.66 -10.98 3.59
C ILE A 415 -6.24 -9.64 3.17
N HIS A 416 -7.58 -9.57 3.13
CA HIS A 416 -8.31 -8.34 2.87
C HIS A 416 -8.97 -7.84 4.16
N GLY A 417 -8.94 -6.51 4.38
CA GLY A 417 -9.10 -5.95 5.71
C GLY A 417 -10.49 -5.94 6.33
N MET A 418 -11.58 -5.93 5.54
CA MET A 418 -12.84 -5.40 6.09
C MET A 418 -13.97 -6.40 6.26
N SER A 419 -13.86 -7.61 5.75
CA SER A 419 -14.81 -8.69 6.02
C SER A 419 -14.12 -9.86 6.71
N ASP A 420 -14.64 -10.34 7.83
CA ASP A 420 -14.12 -11.47 8.64
C ASP A 420 -12.70 -11.27 9.22
N GLY A 421 -12.06 -10.13 8.98
CA GLY A 421 -10.75 -9.80 9.55
C GLY A 421 -10.85 -9.29 10.97
N VAL A 422 -9.79 -9.48 11.75
CA VAL A 422 -9.60 -8.83 13.05
C VAL A 422 -8.62 -7.69 12.87
N LEU A 423 -9.01 -6.46 13.22
CA LEU A 423 -8.13 -5.30 13.17
C LEU A 423 -7.62 -4.99 14.57
N VAL A 424 -6.30 -4.96 14.75
CA VAL A 424 -5.64 -4.63 16.02
C VAL A 424 -4.36 -3.84 15.78
N PRO A 425 -3.93 -3.00 16.74
CA PRO A 425 -2.60 -2.41 16.69
C PRO A 425 -1.54 -3.45 17.08
N CYS A 426 -0.26 -3.11 16.90
CA CYS A 426 0.86 -3.97 17.26
C CYS A 426 1.53 -3.51 18.57
N VAL A 427 2.08 -4.46 19.32
CA VAL A 427 2.92 -4.24 20.51
C VAL A 427 4.19 -5.07 20.44
N VAL A 428 5.21 -4.71 21.23
CA VAL A 428 6.40 -5.53 21.44
C VAL A 428 6.08 -6.59 22.50
N GLY A 429 6.24 -7.88 22.14
CA GLY A 429 6.02 -9.02 23.04
C GLY A 429 7.28 -9.50 23.73
#